data_a1b4d7baec6660c45475beeedff8cc9a
#
_entry.id   a1b4d7baec6660c45475beeedff8cc9a
#
_cell.length_a   1.000
_cell.length_b   1.000
_cell.length_c   1.000
_cell.angle_alpha   90.00
_cell.angle_beta   90.00
_cell.angle_gamma   90.00
#
_symmetry.space_group_name_H-M   'P 1'
#
loop_
_entity.id
_entity.type
_entity.pdbx_description
1 polymer ?
#
loop_
_entity_poly.entity_id
_entity_poly.type
_entity_poly.pdbx_seq_one_letter_code
_entity_poly.pdbx_strand_id
1 'polypeptide(L)'
;ELAARDPVAAARIEPTDPQRIQRALEVLTLTGRTLTELQGEGTAPASLDAFKVIVSPGDRAALHRRIERRLDAMLADGFEAEARTLRARADFDPELPAYRAVGYRQAWPWLAGEIDRGEFRRRTLAATRQLAKRQLTWLRREKGALWYDPTTKMVSGAHAGHPPGGVFDVVGKFLESSRGRSQLDA
;
A
#
# COMPACT_ATOMS: atom_id res chain seq x y z
N GLU A 1 -14.55 -22.30 15.40
CA GLU A 1 -15.59 -22.26 14.36
C GLU A 1 -14.97 -22.44 12.98
N LEU A 2 -13.98 -21.63 12.56
CA LEU A 2 -13.36 -21.74 11.23
C LEU A 2 -12.79 -23.15 10.97
N ALA A 3 -12.09 -23.76 11.93
CA ALA A 3 -11.52 -25.10 11.79
C ALA A 3 -12.56 -26.20 11.51
N ALA A 4 -13.80 -26.01 11.98
CA ALA A 4 -14.88 -26.95 11.71
C ALA A 4 -15.56 -26.77 10.35
N ARG A 5 -15.47 -25.56 9.77
CA ARG A 5 -16.20 -25.19 8.54
C ARG A 5 -15.29 -25.05 7.32
N ASP A 6 -14.04 -24.67 7.51
CA ASP A 6 -12.97 -24.57 6.49
C ASP A 6 -11.62 -24.95 7.12
N PRO A 7 -11.37 -26.26 7.32
CA PRO A 7 -10.14 -26.72 7.98
C PRO A 7 -8.87 -26.33 7.19
N VAL A 8 -8.96 -26.20 5.87
CA VAL A 8 -7.82 -25.84 5.01
C VAL A 8 -7.45 -24.37 5.23
N ALA A 9 -8.43 -23.46 5.25
CA ALA A 9 -8.16 -22.07 5.58
C ALA A 9 -7.67 -21.92 7.03
N ALA A 10 -8.27 -22.67 7.98
CA ALA A 10 -7.85 -22.63 9.38
C ALA A 10 -6.39 -23.05 9.58
N ALA A 11 -5.89 -24.03 8.82
CA ALA A 11 -4.49 -24.47 8.88
C ALA A 11 -3.50 -23.43 8.34
N ARG A 12 -3.96 -22.51 7.48
CA ARG A 12 -3.12 -21.44 6.88
C ARG A 12 -3.15 -20.12 7.64
N ILE A 13 -4.22 -19.89 8.38
CA ILE A 13 -4.45 -18.64 9.11
C ILE A 13 -3.97 -18.83 10.55
N GLU A 14 -3.08 -17.94 10.99
CA GLU A 14 -2.61 -17.94 12.38
C GLU A 14 -3.80 -17.77 13.34
N PRO A 15 -3.89 -18.57 14.42
CA PRO A 15 -4.99 -18.48 15.38
C PRO A 15 -5.15 -17.09 16.05
N THR A 16 -4.08 -16.31 16.04
CA THR A 16 -4.02 -14.94 16.57
C THR A 16 -4.33 -13.85 15.54
N ASP A 17 -4.74 -14.23 14.33
CA ASP A 17 -5.14 -13.27 13.27
C ASP A 17 -6.68 -13.17 13.16
N PRO A 18 -7.33 -12.36 14.03
CA PRO A 18 -8.79 -12.28 14.07
C PRO A 18 -9.37 -11.72 12.76
N GLN A 19 -8.65 -10.84 12.07
CA GLN A 19 -9.13 -10.25 10.82
C GLN A 19 -9.26 -11.27 9.69
N ARG A 20 -8.28 -12.15 9.54
CA ARG A 20 -8.33 -13.21 8.52
C ARG A 20 -9.34 -14.27 8.87
N ILE A 21 -9.45 -14.64 10.15
CA ILE A 21 -10.46 -15.59 10.63
C ILE A 21 -11.85 -15.03 10.36
N GLN A 22 -12.11 -13.79 10.76
CA GLN A 22 -13.39 -13.11 10.52
C GLN A 22 -13.72 -13.05 9.04
N ARG A 23 -12.77 -12.65 8.20
CA ARG A 23 -12.98 -12.59 6.75
C ARG A 23 -13.36 -13.94 6.14
N ALA A 24 -12.75 -15.03 6.57
CA ALA A 24 -13.10 -16.37 6.09
C ALA A 24 -14.53 -16.76 6.49
N LEU A 25 -14.93 -16.45 7.73
CA LEU A 25 -16.29 -16.71 8.23
C LEU A 25 -17.35 -15.81 7.55
N GLU A 26 -17.03 -14.54 7.29
CA GLU A 26 -17.89 -13.63 6.54
C GLU A 26 -18.16 -14.13 5.13
N VAL A 27 -17.11 -14.55 4.41
CA VAL A 27 -17.24 -15.12 3.06
C VAL A 27 -18.19 -16.32 3.09
N LEU A 28 -17.97 -17.24 4.03
CA LEU A 28 -18.82 -18.42 4.18
C LEU A 28 -20.27 -18.06 4.49
N THR A 29 -20.49 -17.08 5.37
CA THR A 29 -21.84 -16.64 5.75
C THR A 29 -22.59 -15.97 4.59
N LEU A 30 -21.89 -15.14 3.81
CA LEU A 30 -22.48 -14.40 2.70
C LEU A 30 -22.70 -15.24 1.46
N THR A 31 -21.83 -16.22 1.19
CA THR A 31 -21.84 -16.98 -0.06
C THR A 31 -22.30 -18.42 0.08
N GLY A 32 -22.38 -18.93 1.31
CA GLY A 32 -22.60 -20.35 1.59
C GLY A 32 -21.41 -21.27 1.23
N ARG A 33 -20.29 -20.68 0.77
CA ARG A 33 -19.11 -21.40 0.28
C ARG A 33 -17.86 -21.01 1.09
N THR A 34 -16.96 -21.98 1.27
CA THR A 34 -15.72 -21.73 2.00
C THR A 34 -14.77 -20.81 1.23
N LEU A 35 -13.92 -20.09 1.96
CA LEU A 35 -12.86 -19.29 1.35
C LEU A 35 -11.90 -20.16 0.52
N THR A 36 -11.65 -21.38 0.97
CA THR A 36 -10.81 -22.37 0.27
C THR A 36 -11.41 -22.77 -1.07
N GLU A 37 -12.71 -23.05 -1.15
CA GLU A 37 -13.40 -23.36 -2.41
C GLU A 37 -13.32 -22.21 -3.40
N LEU A 38 -13.66 -20.99 -2.97
CA LEU A 38 -13.63 -19.81 -3.84
C LEU A 38 -12.21 -19.46 -4.32
N GLN A 39 -11.18 -19.70 -3.52
CA GLN A 39 -9.80 -19.51 -3.94
C GLN A 39 -9.28 -20.63 -4.85
N GLY A 40 -9.79 -21.86 -4.69
CA GLY A 40 -9.45 -23.01 -5.54
C GLY A 40 -10.04 -22.90 -6.93
N GLU A 41 -11.22 -22.30 -7.07
CA GLU A 41 -11.85 -21.97 -8.37
C GLU A 41 -11.24 -20.75 -9.04
N GLY A 42 -10.10 -20.27 -8.54
CA GLY A 42 -9.45 -19.04 -8.97
C GLY A 42 -9.64 -18.79 -10.44
N THR A 43 -10.34 -17.72 -10.76
CA THR A 43 -10.39 -17.19 -12.13
C THR A 43 -8.98 -17.19 -12.66
N ALA A 44 -8.76 -17.91 -13.76
CA ALA A 44 -7.49 -17.84 -14.47
C ALA A 44 -7.12 -16.36 -14.54
N PRO A 45 -5.89 -15.98 -14.15
CA PRO A 45 -5.52 -14.58 -14.15
C PRO A 45 -5.85 -14.05 -15.54
N ALA A 46 -6.75 -13.07 -15.60
CA ALA A 46 -7.02 -12.39 -16.85
C ALA A 46 -5.65 -11.98 -17.40
N SER A 47 -5.30 -12.43 -18.59
CA SER A 47 -4.04 -12.07 -19.21
C SER A 47 -4.14 -10.59 -19.62
N LEU A 48 -3.97 -9.72 -18.61
CA LEU A 48 -3.83 -8.30 -18.85
C LEU A 48 -2.41 -8.06 -19.33
N ASP A 49 -2.27 -7.61 -20.56
CA ASP A 49 -1.00 -7.04 -21.03
C ASP A 49 -0.81 -5.69 -20.33
N ALA A 50 -0.22 -5.73 -19.12
CA ALA A 50 -0.07 -4.59 -18.24
C ALA A 50 1.40 -4.22 -18.08
N PHE A 51 1.71 -2.98 -18.38
CA PHE A 51 3.02 -2.40 -18.14
C PHE A 51 3.10 -1.85 -16.70
N LYS A 52 3.95 -2.44 -15.86
CA LYS A 52 4.08 -2.07 -14.46
C LYS A 52 5.26 -1.13 -14.25
N VAL A 53 5.00 0.04 -13.68
CA VAL A 53 6.03 1.00 -13.28
C VAL A 53 5.94 1.24 -11.78
N ILE A 54 7.05 1.01 -11.09
CA ILE A 54 7.19 1.31 -9.66
C ILE A 54 8.00 2.60 -9.53
N VAL A 55 7.38 3.63 -8.96
CA VAL A 55 8.03 4.92 -8.71
C VAL A 55 8.51 4.97 -7.27
N SER A 56 9.82 4.91 -7.07
CA SER A 56 10.41 4.95 -5.72
C SER A 56 11.83 5.50 -5.75
N PRO A 57 12.23 6.35 -4.78
CA PRO A 57 13.63 6.67 -4.60
C PRO A 57 14.46 5.41 -4.36
N GLY A 58 15.57 5.25 -5.07
CA GLY A 58 16.52 4.14 -4.88
C GLY A 58 17.28 4.25 -3.56
N ASP A 59 17.58 5.47 -3.14
CA ASP A 59 18.24 5.75 -1.86
C ASP A 59 17.24 5.82 -0.69
N ARG A 60 17.44 4.94 0.29
CA ARG A 60 16.63 4.92 1.51
C ARG A 60 16.75 6.20 2.33
N ALA A 61 17.92 6.82 2.37
CA ALA A 61 18.13 8.06 3.10
C ALA A 61 17.36 9.22 2.43
N ALA A 62 17.32 9.26 1.10
CA ALA A 62 16.51 10.22 0.34
C ALA A 62 15.01 10.05 0.65
N LEU A 63 14.51 8.80 0.70
CA LEU A 63 13.14 8.52 1.10
C LEU A 63 12.84 9.01 2.51
N HIS A 64 13.73 8.76 3.46
CA HIS A 64 13.56 9.21 4.85
C HIS A 64 13.53 10.74 4.96
N ARG A 65 14.44 11.45 4.28
CA ARG A 65 14.42 12.93 4.22
C ARG A 65 13.12 13.46 3.58
N ARG A 66 12.58 12.78 2.58
CA ARG A 66 11.30 13.16 1.96
C ARG A 66 10.12 12.98 2.92
N ILE A 67 10.11 11.89 3.69
CA ILE A 67 9.11 11.63 4.74
C ILE A 67 9.14 12.73 5.80
N GLU A 68 10.34 13.12 6.27
CA GLU A 68 10.50 14.19 7.25
C GLU A 68 9.98 15.52 6.73
N ARG A 69 10.44 15.96 5.56
CA ARG A 69 10.00 17.21 4.94
C ARG A 69 8.49 17.24 4.72
N ARG A 70 7.90 16.12 4.30
CA ARG A 70 6.44 16.02 4.12
C ARG A 70 5.69 16.20 5.44
N LEU A 71 6.14 15.56 6.51
CA LEU A 71 5.50 15.70 7.82
C LEU A 71 5.60 17.15 8.32
N ASP A 72 6.78 17.76 8.19
CA ASP A 72 7.00 19.14 8.62
C ASP A 72 6.13 20.13 7.82
N ALA A 73 5.98 19.92 6.51
CA ALA A 73 5.08 20.69 5.66
C ALA A 73 3.61 20.51 6.09
N MET A 74 3.14 19.27 6.28
CA MET A 74 1.76 19.01 6.76
C MET A 74 1.47 19.71 8.09
N LEU A 75 2.42 19.72 9.01
CA LEU A 75 2.27 20.41 10.30
C LEU A 75 2.21 21.94 10.15
N ALA A 76 2.96 22.49 9.19
CA ALA A 76 2.90 23.92 8.87
C ALA A 76 1.60 24.30 8.15
N ASP A 77 1.08 23.41 7.31
CA ASP A 77 -0.12 23.63 6.49
C ASP A 77 -1.45 23.36 7.24
N GLY A 78 -1.40 23.07 8.56
CA GLY A 78 -2.60 23.01 9.40
C GLY A 78 -3.07 21.61 9.77
N PHE A 79 -2.25 20.58 9.66
CA PHE A 79 -2.59 19.20 10.05
C PHE A 79 -3.17 19.11 11.49
N GLU A 80 -2.65 19.92 12.42
CA GLU A 80 -3.18 19.93 13.80
C GLU A 80 -4.65 20.38 13.85
N ALA A 81 -4.97 21.45 13.15
CA ALA A 81 -6.34 21.97 13.10
C ALA A 81 -7.31 20.99 12.44
N GLU A 82 -6.88 20.36 11.36
CA GLU A 82 -7.64 19.29 10.68
C GLU A 82 -7.90 18.11 11.62
N ALA A 83 -6.88 17.60 12.29
CA ALA A 83 -7.01 16.48 13.22
C ALA A 83 -7.90 16.82 14.43
N ARG A 84 -7.85 18.06 14.96
CA ARG A 84 -8.77 18.53 16.00
C ARG A 84 -10.22 18.54 15.52
N THR A 85 -10.46 19.01 14.29
CA THR A 85 -11.80 19.01 13.68
C THR A 85 -12.35 17.60 13.54
N LEU A 86 -11.52 16.66 13.07
CA LEU A 86 -11.91 15.25 12.96
C LEU A 86 -12.21 14.63 14.33
N ARG A 87 -11.40 14.92 15.34
CA ARG A 87 -11.62 14.42 16.70
C ARG A 87 -12.88 14.98 17.37
N ALA A 88 -13.31 16.19 17.00
CA ALA A 88 -14.51 16.84 17.54
C ALA A 88 -15.82 16.33 16.91
N ARG A 89 -15.76 15.45 15.91
CA ARG A 89 -16.98 14.89 15.31
C ARG A 89 -17.71 13.98 16.29
N ALA A 90 -19.04 14.00 16.23
CA ALA A 90 -19.89 13.16 17.08
C ALA A 90 -19.73 11.65 16.82
N ASP A 91 -19.32 11.29 15.59
CA ASP A 91 -19.07 9.92 15.14
C ASP A 91 -17.58 9.52 15.23
N PHE A 92 -16.77 10.29 15.99
CA PHE A 92 -15.35 9.98 16.17
C PHE A 92 -15.16 8.69 16.97
N ASP A 93 -14.49 7.72 16.35
CA ASP A 93 -14.04 6.51 17.00
C ASP A 93 -12.60 6.19 16.51
N PRO A 94 -11.59 6.25 17.41
CA PRO A 94 -10.18 6.02 17.04
C PRO A 94 -9.92 4.62 16.50
N GLU A 95 -10.83 3.66 16.69
CA GLU A 95 -10.70 2.29 16.20
C GLU A 95 -11.19 2.12 14.75
N LEU A 96 -11.92 3.06 14.20
CA LEU A 96 -12.33 3.03 12.81
C LEU A 96 -11.11 3.10 11.87
N PRO A 97 -11.13 2.36 10.74
CA PRO A 97 -9.98 2.25 9.83
C PRO A 97 -9.42 3.60 9.35
N ALA A 98 -10.28 4.59 9.08
CA ALA A 98 -9.87 5.91 8.63
C ALA A 98 -9.05 6.65 9.70
N TYR A 99 -9.43 6.58 10.96
CA TYR A 99 -8.74 7.22 12.08
C TYR A 99 -7.47 6.46 12.53
N ARG A 100 -7.31 5.21 12.08
CA ARG A 100 -6.10 4.41 12.30
C ARG A 100 -5.02 4.64 11.24
N ALA A 101 -5.26 5.46 10.24
CA ALA A 101 -4.25 5.80 9.25
C ALA A 101 -3.02 6.44 9.90
N VAL A 102 -1.84 6.13 9.33
CA VAL A 102 -0.56 6.69 9.83
C VAL A 102 -0.60 8.22 9.74
N GLY A 103 -0.23 8.86 10.83
CA GLY A 103 -0.39 10.29 11.05
C GLY A 103 -1.50 10.56 12.05
N TYR A 104 -2.74 10.23 11.71
CA TYR A 104 -3.90 10.41 12.61
C TYR A 104 -3.79 9.55 13.86
N ARG A 105 -3.52 8.24 13.71
CA ARG A 105 -3.34 7.35 14.87
C ARG A 105 -2.34 7.87 15.89
N GLN A 106 -1.27 8.52 15.43
CA GLN A 106 -0.26 9.11 16.32
C GLN A 106 -0.69 10.49 16.86
N ALA A 107 -1.60 11.18 16.18
CA ALA A 107 -2.10 12.49 16.61
C ALA A 107 -3.06 12.41 17.80
N TRP A 108 -3.83 11.32 17.94
CA TRP A 108 -4.83 11.24 19.00
C TRP A 108 -4.26 11.37 20.41
N PRO A 109 -3.18 10.66 20.81
CA PRO A 109 -2.54 10.87 22.12
C PRO A 109 -1.96 12.27 22.28
N TRP A 110 -1.41 12.86 21.21
CA TRP A 110 -0.90 14.23 21.25
C TRP A 110 -2.03 15.24 21.49
N LEU A 111 -3.12 15.14 20.77
CA LEU A 111 -4.29 16.02 20.92
C LEU A 111 -5.03 15.79 22.25
N ALA A 112 -4.84 14.63 22.88
CA ALA A 112 -5.33 14.35 24.23
C ALA A 112 -4.42 14.93 25.33
N GLY A 113 -3.21 15.41 24.98
CA GLY A 113 -2.23 15.89 25.95
C GLY A 113 -1.43 14.77 26.65
N GLU A 114 -1.54 13.51 26.17
CA GLU A 114 -0.84 12.35 26.74
C GLU A 114 0.63 12.33 26.33
N ILE A 115 0.96 12.90 25.17
CA ILE A 115 2.32 13.05 24.67
C ILE A 115 2.56 14.46 24.15
N ASP A 116 3.80 14.89 24.13
CA ASP A 116 4.18 16.17 23.55
C ASP A 116 4.30 16.13 22.02
N ARG A 117 4.43 17.30 21.39
CA ARG A 117 4.59 17.44 19.94
C ARG A 117 5.84 16.75 19.40
N GLY A 118 6.92 16.74 20.19
CA GLY A 118 8.18 16.07 19.81
C GLY A 118 8.01 14.56 19.74
N GLU A 119 7.34 13.97 20.72
CA GLU A 119 7.01 12.54 20.74
C GLU A 119 6.04 12.16 19.61
N PHE A 120 5.00 12.97 19.38
CA PHE A 120 4.12 12.76 18.23
C PHE A 120 4.91 12.73 16.92
N ARG A 121 5.83 13.70 16.70
CA ARG A 121 6.67 13.74 15.50
C ARG A 121 7.54 12.49 15.38
N ARG A 122 8.20 12.06 16.45
CA ARG A 122 9.03 10.83 16.46
C ARG A 122 8.22 9.59 16.08
N ARG A 123 7.06 9.40 16.72
CA ARG A 123 6.17 8.25 16.47
C ARG A 123 5.65 8.24 15.03
N THR A 124 5.26 9.39 14.52
CA THR A 124 4.73 9.53 13.15
C THR A 124 5.80 9.21 12.11
N LEU A 125 7.01 9.73 12.29
CA LEU A 125 8.15 9.42 11.41
C LEU A 125 8.49 7.92 11.43
N ALA A 126 8.55 7.31 12.62
CA ALA A 126 8.82 5.88 12.75
C ALA A 126 7.75 5.03 12.05
N ALA A 127 6.47 5.32 12.29
CA ALA A 127 5.34 4.62 11.68
C ALA A 127 5.33 4.77 10.15
N THR A 128 5.60 5.97 9.63
CA THR A 128 5.65 6.24 8.19
C THR A 128 6.82 5.51 7.52
N ARG A 129 8.01 5.50 8.15
CA ARG A 129 9.17 4.74 7.65
C ARG A 129 8.90 3.23 7.62
N GLN A 130 8.21 2.69 8.64
CA GLN A 130 7.80 1.29 8.65
C GLN A 130 6.77 0.97 7.58
N LEU A 131 5.80 1.87 7.34
CA LEU A 131 4.84 1.72 6.25
C LEU A 131 5.56 1.68 4.91
N ALA A 132 6.46 2.62 4.66
CA ALA A 132 7.28 2.65 3.43
C ALA A 132 8.11 1.37 3.26
N LYS A 133 8.72 0.85 4.34
CA LYS A 133 9.45 -0.43 4.31
C LYS A 133 8.53 -1.59 3.88
N ARG A 134 7.31 -1.67 4.43
CA ARG A 134 6.33 -2.71 4.04
C ARG A 134 5.93 -2.57 2.57
N GLN A 135 5.64 -1.34 2.10
CA GLN A 135 5.32 -1.08 0.69
C GLN A 135 6.45 -1.55 -0.23
N LEU A 136 7.70 -1.17 0.05
CA LEU A 136 8.85 -1.61 -0.74
C LEU A 136 9.05 -3.13 -0.74
N THR A 137 8.76 -3.80 0.38
CA THR A 137 8.81 -5.27 0.47
C THR A 137 7.78 -5.92 -0.46
N TRP A 138 6.59 -5.37 -0.54
CA TRP A 138 5.54 -5.81 -1.46
C TRP A 138 5.92 -5.55 -2.92
N LEU A 139 6.31 -4.32 -3.23
CA LEU A 139 6.66 -3.90 -4.58
C LEU A 139 7.83 -4.72 -5.17
N ARG A 140 8.79 -5.16 -4.35
CA ARG A 140 9.88 -6.03 -4.79
C ARG A 140 9.43 -7.43 -5.25
N ARG A 141 8.23 -7.85 -4.91
CA ARG A 141 7.64 -9.11 -5.37
C ARG A 141 6.97 -8.99 -6.74
N GLU A 142 6.75 -7.78 -7.22
CA GLU A 142 6.15 -7.53 -8.54
C GLU A 142 7.12 -7.94 -9.65
N LYS A 143 6.83 -9.08 -10.29
CA LYS A 143 7.62 -9.57 -11.42
C LYS A 143 7.37 -8.72 -12.66
N GLY A 144 8.41 -8.46 -13.43
CA GLY A 144 8.33 -7.71 -14.69
C GLY A 144 8.10 -6.21 -14.53
N ALA A 145 8.15 -5.67 -13.32
CA ALA A 145 8.00 -4.24 -13.10
C ALA A 145 9.29 -3.48 -13.40
N LEU A 146 9.14 -2.30 -14.00
CA LEU A 146 10.21 -1.30 -14.11
C LEU A 146 10.23 -0.43 -12.86
N TRP A 147 11.41 -0.19 -12.33
CA TRP A 147 11.63 0.74 -11.23
C TRP A 147 12.12 2.07 -11.76
N TYR A 148 11.41 3.13 -11.45
CA TYR A 148 11.79 4.50 -11.76
C TYR A 148 12.15 5.26 -10.49
N ASP A 149 13.38 5.76 -10.42
CA ASP A 149 13.80 6.66 -9.35
C ASP A 149 13.61 8.12 -9.79
N PRO A 150 12.65 8.85 -9.20
CA PRO A 150 12.41 10.24 -9.57
C PRO A 150 13.50 11.19 -9.09
N THR A 151 14.41 10.76 -8.20
CA THR A 151 15.54 11.57 -7.71
C THR A 151 16.69 11.60 -8.69
N THR A 152 17.00 10.45 -9.29
CA THR A 152 18.09 10.29 -10.26
C THR A 152 17.60 10.24 -11.71
N LYS A 153 16.25 10.16 -11.89
CA LYS A 153 15.59 9.93 -13.18
C LYS A 153 16.05 8.63 -13.88
N MET A 154 16.55 7.68 -13.10
CA MET A 154 17.02 6.39 -13.61
C MET A 154 15.92 5.35 -13.62
N VAL A 155 15.97 4.44 -14.60
CA VAL A 155 15.12 3.27 -14.74
C VAL A 155 15.96 2.02 -14.52
N SER A 156 15.43 1.06 -13.74
CA SER A 156 16.05 -0.25 -13.51
C SER A 156 14.99 -1.35 -13.47
N GLY A 157 15.37 -2.61 -13.71
CA GLY A 157 14.46 -3.77 -13.63
C GLY A 157 14.51 -4.68 -14.85
N ALA A 158 13.53 -5.57 -15.00
CA ALA A 158 13.53 -6.67 -15.98
C ALA A 158 13.58 -6.23 -17.47
N HIS A 159 13.41 -4.96 -17.75
CA HIS A 159 13.51 -4.37 -19.08
C HIS A 159 14.74 -3.45 -19.19
N ALA A 160 15.78 -3.73 -18.41
CA ALA A 160 17.02 -2.92 -18.34
C ALA A 160 17.84 -2.87 -19.65
N GLY A 161 17.38 -3.45 -20.75
CA GLY A 161 17.95 -3.29 -22.11
C GLY A 161 17.47 -2.04 -22.85
N HIS A 162 16.70 -1.16 -22.22
CA HIS A 162 16.26 0.08 -22.85
C HIS A 162 17.26 1.22 -22.64
N PRO A 163 17.48 2.04 -23.65
CA PRO A 163 18.40 3.19 -23.56
C PRO A 163 17.94 4.16 -22.46
N PRO A 164 18.82 5.01 -21.95
CA PRO A 164 18.53 6.01 -20.94
C PRO A 164 17.52 7.03 -21.49
N GLY A 165 16.26 6.71 -21.33
CA GLY A 165 15.11 7.58 -21.59
C GLY A 165 14.32 7.76 -20.30
N GLY A 166 13.62 8.87 -20.15
CA GLY A 166 12.72 9.07 -19.03
C GLY A 166 11.62 7.99 -18.99
N VAL A 167 10.93 7.85 -17.85
CA VAL A 167 9.83 6.89 -17.71
C VAL A 167 8.77 7.08 -18.81
N PHE A 168 8.56 8.28 -19.30
CA PHE A 168 7.64 8.61 -20.40
C PHE A 168 8.06 8.00 -21.74
N ASP A 169 9.37 7.95 -22.04
CA ASP A 169 9.88 7.32 -23.27
C ASP A 169 9.65 5.81 -23.26
N VAL A 170 9.82 5.19 -22.09
CA VAL A 170 9.59 3.75 -21.90
C VAL A 170 8.11 3.43 -22.01
N VAL A 171 7.25 4.23 -21.38
CA VAL A 171 5.80 4.10 -21.48
C VAL A 171 5.32 4.36 -22.92
N GLY A 172 5.84 5.38 -23.59
CA GLY A 172 5.53 5.69 -25.00
C GLY A 172 5.81 4.51 -25.92
N LYS A 173 7.01 3.94 -25.85
CA LYS A 173 7.39 2.75 -26.63
C LYS A 173 6.52 1.53 -26.34
N PHE A 174 6.13 1.31 -25.09
CA PHE A 174 5.20 0.24 -24.74
C PHE A 174 3.83 0.45 -25.39
N LEU A 175 3.27 1.66 -25.33
CA LEU A 175 1.98 2.00 -25.94
C LEU A 175 2.02 1.86 -27.46
N GLU A 176 3.11 2.25 -28.13
CA GLU A 176 3.31 2.05 -29.55
C GLU A 176 3.35 0.57 -29.94
N SER A 177 4.10 -0.24 -29.18
CA SER A 177 4.20 -1.69 -29.41
C SER A 177 2.88 -2.42 -29.18
N SER A 178 2.06 -1.95 -28.23
CA SER A 178 0.74 -2.53 -27.94
C SER A 178 -0.30 -2.19 -29.02
N ARG A 179 -0.22 -0.97 -29.60
CA ARG A 179 -1.08 -0.60 -30.74
C ARG A 179 -0.79 -1.41 -32.00
N GLY A 180 0.48 -1.75 -32.26
CA GLY A 180 0.85 -2.61 -33.40
C GLY A 180 0.33 -4.04 -33.30
N ARG A 181 0.19 -4.59 -32.09
CA ARG A 181 -0.36 -5.94 -31.86
C ARG A 181 -1.87 -6.01 -32.10
N SER A 182 -2.61 -4.98 -31.73
CA SER A 182 -4.07 -4.92 -31.91
C SER A 182 -4.51 -4.82 -33.40
N GLN A 183 -3.61 -4.48 -34.31
CA GLN A 183 -3.87 -4.40 -35.75
C GLN A 183 -3.56 -5.70 -36.54
N LEU A 184 -2.88 -6.67 -35.87
CA LEU A 184 -2.54 -7.95 -36.49
C LEU A 184 -3.58 -9.05 -36.17
N ASP A 185 -4.48 -8.83 -35.23
CA ASP A 185 -5.54 -9.76 -34.82
C ASP A 185 -6.93 -9.34 -35.29
N ALA A 186 -7.03 -8.39 -36.22
CA ALA A 186 -8.26 -7.95 -36.88
C ALA A 186 -8.20 -8.26 -38.37
#